data_8e58362f119b3799756c3a0624b66ec4
#
_entry.id   8e58362f119b3799756c3a0624b66ec4
#
_cell.length_a   1.000
_cell.length_b   1.000
_cell.length_c   1.000
_cell.angle_alpha   90.00
_cell.angle_beta   90.00
_cell.angle_gamma   90.00
#
_symmetry.space_group_name_H-M   'P 1'
#
loop_
_entity.id
_entity.type
_entity.pdbx_description
1 polymer ?
#
loop_
_entity_poly.entity_id
_entity_poly.type
_entity_poly.pdbx_seq_one_letter_code
_entity_poly.pdbx_strand_id
1 'polypeptide(L)'
;MLYVEDSRVVALATRRILEKHGLTVYHVVSVEDALVLLDKAKDEGKVGADIVLTDVSLKGELTGGDLLERIRREYHYSKGRLPVLVMTGDENPANQAALLRAGANDLVEKPIEEKLLMTKLLFQLRVSQHLRERGEAA
;
A
#
# COMPACT_ATOMS: atom_id res chain seq x y z
N MET A 1 2.35 7.68 4.75
CA MET A 1 2.04 6.29 4.37
C MET A 1 0.60 5.96 4.72
N LEU A 2 -0.13 5.41 3.78
CA LEU A 2 -1.50 4.94 4.01
C LEU A 2 -1.46 3.44 4.29
N TYR A 3 -2.00 3.05 5.44
CA TYR A 3 -1.99 1.66 5.90
C TYR A 3 -3.43 1.17 6.10
N VAL A 4 -3.81 0.13 5.36
CA VAL A 4 -5.17 -0.42 5.37
C VAL A 4 -5.18 -1.78 6.06
N GLU A 5 -5.79 -1.84 7.24
CA GLU A 5 -5.85 -3.05 8.06
C GLU A 5 -7.12 -3.00 8.92
N ASP A 6 -7.95 -4.05 8.83
CA ASP A 6 -9.23 -4.10 9.55
C ASP A 6 -9.10 -4.58 10.99
N SER A 7 -8.01 -5.27 11.35
CA SER A 7 -7.73 -5.65 12.72
C SER A 7 -7.01 -4.52 13.45
N ARG A 8 -7.66 -3.89 14.43
CA ARG A 8 -7.07 -2.79 15.20
C ARG A 8 -5.88 -3.25 16.03
N VAL A 9 -5.91 -4.51 16.51
CA VAL A 9 -4.80 -5.10 17.27
C VAL A 9 -3.57 -5.29 16.39
N VAL A 10 -3.76 -5.89 15.21
CA VAL A 10 -2.68 -6.08 14.24
C VAL A 10 -2.14 -4.73 13.77
N ALA A 11 -3.04 -3.79 13.49
CA ALA A 11 -2.66 -2.45 13.05
C ALA A 11 -1.80 -1.72 14.09
N LEU A 12 -2.15 -1.83 15.36
CA LEU A 12 -1.38 -1.19 16.42
C LEU A 12 0.06 -1.73 16.48
N ALA A 13 0.22 -3.05 16.41
CA ALA A 13 1.53 -3.69 16.44
C ALA A 13 2.37 -3.29 15.21
N THR A 14 1.78 -3.35 14.03
CA THR A 14 2.47 -3.00 12.79
C THR A 14 2.81 -1.51 12.75
N ARG A 15 1.87 -0.66 13.17
CA ARG A 15 2.10 0.78 13.24
C ARG A 15 3.27 1.15 14.13
N ARG A 16 3.43 0.47 15.27
CA ARG A 16 4.57 0.69 16.17
C ARG A 16 5.89 0.39 15.48
N ILE A 17 5.93 -0.69 14.71
CA ILE A 17 7.12 -1.04 13.91
C ILE A 17 7.42 0.08 12.91
N LEU A 18 6.42 0.51 12.16
CA LEU A 18 6.59 1.53 11.11
C LEU A 18 7.03 2.87 11.69
N GLU A 19 6.40 3.31 12.76
CA GLU A 19 6.72 4.58 13.41
C GLU A 19 8.10 4.56 14.06
N LYS A 20 8.51 3.43 14.62
CA LYS A 20 9.85 3.25 15.16
C LYS A 20 10.94 3.50 14.10
N HIS A 21 10.65 3.20 12.85
CA HIS A 21 11.57 3.44 11.72
C HIS A 21 11.38 4.81 11.07
N GLY A 22 10.64 5.70 11.69
CA GLY A 22 10.51 7.09 11.24
C GLY A 22 9.39 7.34 10.23
N LEU A 23 8.52 6.38 9.99
CA LEU A 23 7.40 6.56 9.05
C LEU A 23 6.20 7.20 9.74
N THR A 24 5.55 8.13 9.05
CA THR A 24 4.27 8.69 9.49
C THR A 24 3.15 7.84 8.89
N VAL A 25 2.34 7.25 9.75
CA VAL A 25 1.33 6.26 9.34
C VAL A 25 -0.07 6.83 9.51
N TYR A 26 -0.85 6.78 8.44
CA TYR A 26 -2.28 7.04 8.49
C TYR A 26 -2.99 5.71 8.31
N HIS A 27 -3.59 5.22 9.39
CA HIS A 27 -4.27 3.91 9.40
C HIS A 27 -5.76 4.05 9.15
N VAL A 28 -6.28 3.23 8.24
CA VAL A 28 -7.72 3.08 7.99
C VAL A 28 -8.08 1.60 8.09
N VAL A 29 -9.35 1.33 8.39
CA VAL A 29 -9.80 -0.05 8.68
C VAL A 29 -10.45 -0.73 7.47
N SER A 30 -10.68 0.00 6.38
CA SER A 30 -11.32 -0.53 5.18
C SER A 30 -10.81 0.13 3.92
N VAL A 31 -11.03 -0.54 2.78
CA VAL A 31 -10.73 0.04 1.47
C VAL A 31 -11.62 1.25 1.20
N GLU A 32 -12.88 1.20 1.63
CA GLU A 32 -13.82 2.31 1.48
C GLU A 32 -13.26 3.58 2.13
N ASP A 33 -12.74 3.46 3.35
CA ASP A 33 -12.12 4.59 4.06
C ASP A 33 -10.87 5.09 3.35
N ALA A 34 -10.06 4.18 2.81
CA ALA A 34 -8.88 4.54 2.03
C ALA A 34 -9.26 5.33 0.78
N LEU A 35 -10.32 4.92 0.09
CA LEU A 35 -10.79 5.59 -1.12
C LEU A 35 -11.32 6.99 -0.83
N VAL A 36 -12.01 7.19 0.29
CA VAL A 36 -12.46 8.53 0.70
C VAL A 36 -11.27 9.47 0.82
N LEU A 37 -10.20 9.00 1.45
CA LEU A 37 -8.99 9.79 1.61
C LEU A 37 -8.31 10.09 0.28
N LEU A 38 -8.17 9.08 -0.58
CA LEU A 38 -7.51 9.23 -1.88
C LEU A 38 -8.33 10.10 -2.85
N ASP A 39 -9.65 9.94 -2.85
CA ASP A 39 -10.54 10.77 -3.66
C ASP A 39 -10.44 12.25 -3.26
N LYS A 40 -10.44 12.53 -1.96
CA LYS A 40 -10.31 13.88 -1.45
C LYS A 40 -8.97 14.50 -1.85
N ALA A 41 -7.89 13.75 -1.71
CA ALA A 41 -6.57 14.21 -2.10
C ALA A 41 -6.52 14.52 -3.60
N LYS A 42 -7.09 13.65 -4.43
CA LYS A 42 -7.14 13.85 -5.88
C LYS A 42 -7.91 15.11 -6.25
N ASP A 43 -9.04 15.37 -5.60
CA ASP A 43 -9.82 16.58 -5.82
C ASP A 43 -9.02 17.85 -5.46
N GLU A 44 -8.08 17.73 -4.54
CA GLU A 44 -7.17 18.81 -4.15
C GLU A 44 -5.89 18.86 -4.99
N GLY A 45 -5.78 18.03 -6.02
CA GLY A 45 -4.60 17.96 -6.90
C GLY A 45 -3.42 17.23 -6.28
N LYS A 46 -3.67 16.38 -5.29
CA LYS A 46 -2.64 15.61 -4.57
C LYS A 46 -2.86 14.12 -4.71
N VAL A 47 -1.81 13.33 -4.50
CA VAL A 47 -1.91 11.87 -4.45
C VAL A 47 -2.46 11.39 -3.11
N GLY A 48 -2.05 12.02 -2.02
CA GLY A 48 -2.56 11.75 -0.68
C GLY A 48 -1.71 10.79 0.15
N ALA A 49 -0.77 10.09 -0.46
CA ALA A 49 0.13 9.19 0.24
C ALA A 49 1.40 8.99 -0.59
N ASP A 50 2.48 8.65 0.08
CA ASP A 50 3.76 8.31 -0.57
C ASP A 50 3.84 6.84 -0.92
N ILE A 51 3.16 6.01 -0.13
CA ILE A 51 3.13 4.56 -0.30
C ILE A 51 1.88 4.01 0.39
N VAL A 52 1.34 2.93 -0.15
CA VAL A 52 0.20 2.22 0.42
C VAL A 52 0.65 0.83 0.87
N LEU A 53 0.32 0.47 2.09
CA LEU A 53 0.45 -0.89 2.60
C LEU A 53 -0.95 -1.38 2.92
N THR A 54 -1.39 -2.44 2.25
CA THR A 54 -2.75 -2.95 2.42
C THR A 54 -2.76 -4.46 2.57
N ASP A 55 -3.67 -4.96 3.39
CA ASP A 55 -4.00 -6.37 3.42
C ASP A 55 -4.81 -6.74 2.16
N VAL A 56 -4.71 -7.97 1.71
CA VAL A 56 -5.57 -8.50 0.62
C VAL A 56 -6.99 -8.69 1.12
N SER A 57 -7.13 -9.37 2.26
CA SER A 57 -8.43 -9.71 2.83
C SER A 57 -8.82 -8.69 3.89
N LEU A 58 -9.89 -7.95 3.64
CA LEU A 58 -10.36 -6.88 4.51
C LEU A 58 -11.87 -7.03 4.73
N LYS A 59 -12.35 -6.52 5.86
CA LYS A 59 -13.78 -6.42 6.13
C LYS A 59 -14.41 -5.38 5.21
N GLY A 60 -15.65 -5.61 4.81
CA GLY A 60 -16.37 -4.77 3.88
C GLY A 60 -16.49 -5.46 2.53
N GLU A 61 -16.98 -4.73 1.54
CA GLU A 61 -17.23 -5.28 0.21
C GLU A 61 -16.00 -5.27 -0.67
N LEU A 62 -15.07 -4.34 -0.40
CA LEU A 62 -13.88 -4.17 -1.24
C LEU A 62 -12.65 -4.80 -0.60
N THR A 63 -11.80 -5.39 -1.44
CA THR A 63 -10.56 -6.05 -1.05
C THR A 63 -9.34 -5.17 -1.34
N GLY A 64 -8.17 -5.60 -0.86
CA GLY A 64 -6.91 -4.94 -1.22
C GLY A 64 -6.64 -4.97 -2.73
N GLY A 65 -7.09 -6.04 -3.41
CA GLY A 65 -7.01 -6.11 -4.87
C GLY A 65 -7.88 -5.06 -5.56
N ASP A 66 -9.06 -4.79 -5.01
CA ASP A 66 -9.94 -3.75 -5.54
C ASP A 66 -9.31 -2.36 -5.37
N LEU A 67 -8.69 -2.12 -4.22
CA LEU A 67 -7.96 -0.86 -3.99
C LEU A 67 -6.83 -0.69 -4.99
N LEU A 68 -6.05 -1.75 -5.21
CA LEU A 68 -4.95 -1.75 -6.17
C LEU A 68 -5.44 -1.41 -7.57
N GLU A 69 -6.51 -2.04 -8.01
CA GLU A 69 -7.11 -1.79 -9.31
C GLU A 69 -7.58 -0.34 -9.44
N ARG A 70 -8.22 0.21 -8.41
CA ARG A 70 -8.66 1.60 -8.38
C ARG A 70 -7.47 2.55 -8.53
N ILE A 71 -6.40 2.32 -7.81
CA ILE A 71 -5.21 3.15 -7.86
C ILE A 71 -4.60 3.14 -9.26
N ARG A 72 -4.48 1.96 -9.87
CA ARG A 72 -3.82 1.84 -11.18
C ARG A 72 -4.71 2.25 -12.35
N ARG A 73 -5.97 1.87 -12.34
CA ARG A 73 -6.86 2.05 -13.50
C ARG A 73 -7.73 3.29 -13.45
N GLU A 74 -8.23 3.67 -12.29
CA GLU A 74 -9.08 4.85 -12.16
C GLU A 74 -8.30 6.12 -11.87
N TYR A 75 -7.38 6.06 -10.90
CA TYR A 75 -6.55 7.22 -10.57
C TYR A 75 -5.37 7.38 -11.53
N HIS A 76 -5.02 6.34 -12.26
CA HIS A 76 -3.87 6.32 -13.17
C HIS A 76 -2.54 6.61 -12.47
N TYR A 77 -2.40 6.19 -11.22
CA TYR A 77 -1.14 6.30 -10.50
C TYR A 77 -0.29 5.07 -10.79
N SER A 78 0.90 5.30 -11.34
CA SER A 78 1.85 4.24 -11.65
C SER A 78 2.52 3.69 -10.40
N LYS A 79 3.24 2.59 -10.56
CA LYS A 79 4.05 2.02 -9.48
C LYS A 79 5.07 3.00 -8.92
N GLY A 80 5.61 3.89 -9.74
CA GLY A 80 6.54 4.92 -9.31
C GLY A 80 5.86 6.08 -8.61
N ARG A 81 4.64 6.43 -9.04
CA ARG A 81 3.89 7.54 -8.47
C ARG A 81 3.31 7.22 -7.10
N LEU A 82 2.70 6.04 -6.96
CA LEU A 82 2.16 5.57 -5.69
C LEU A 82 2.46 4.06 -5.56
N PRO A 83 3.57 3.72 -4.91
CA PRO A 83 3.87 2.32 -4.67
C PRO A 83 2.84 1.67 -3.75
N VAL A 84 2.49 0.43 -4.05
CA VAL A 84 1.54 -0.36 -3.25
C VAL A 84 2.19 -1.68 -2.89
N LEU A 85 2.30 -1.95 -1.60
CA LEU A 85 2.70 -3.24 -1.05
C LEU A 85 1.48 -3.95 -0.51
N VAL A 86 1.33 -5.21 -0.86
CA VAL A 86 0.17 -6.00 -0.46
C VAL A 86 0.61 -7.10 0.50
N MET A 87 -0.03 -7.16 1.68
CA MET A 87 0.21 -8.21 2.67
C MET A 87 -0.71 -9.38 2.39
N THR A 88 -0.15 -10.58 2.34
CA THR A 88 -0.93 -11.78 2.05
C THR A 88 -0.46 -12.98 2.86
N GLY A 89 -1.43 -13.79 3.32
CA GLY A 89 -1.17 -15.10 3.89
C GLY A 89 -1.31 -16.23 2.87
N ASP A 90 -1.64 -15.90 1.63
CA ASP A 90 -1.81 -16.88 0.56
C ASP A 90 -0.45 -17.20 -0.07
N GLU A 91 -0.04 -18.46 0.02
CA GLU A 91 1.22 -18.95 -0.52
C GLU A 91 1.10 -19.45 -1.96
N ASN A 92 -0.08 -19.44 -2.56
CA ASN A 92 -0.31 -19.91 -3.92
C ASN A 92 0.40 -18.97 -4.92
N PRO A 93 1.38 -19.48 -5.70
CA PRO A 93 2.13 -18.63 -6.62
C PRO A 93 1.26 -17.97 -7.70
N ALA A 94 0.19 -18.64 -8.13
CA ALA A 94 -0.71 -18.07 -9.14
C ALA A 94 -1.46 -16.85 -8.58
N ASN A 95 -1.91 -16.92 -7.33
CA ASN A 95 -2.60 -15.81 -6.68
C ASN A 95 -1.65 -14.65 -6.42
N GLN A 96 -0.43 -14.93 -6.00
CA GLN A 96 0.60 -13.91 -5.79
C GLN A 96 0.96 -13.22 -7.11
N ALA A 97 1.15 -14.01 -8.18
CA ALA A 97 1.44 -13.47 -9.49
C ALA A 97 0.31 -12.56 -10.01
N ALA A 98 -0.95 -12.92 -9.72
CA ALA A 98 -2.10 -12.11 -10.11
C ALA A 98 -2.07 -10.72 -9.47
N LEU A 99 -1.68 -10.63 -8.20
CA LEU A 99 -1.53 -9.34 -7.51
C LEU A 99 -0.43 -8.48 -8.12
N LEU A 100 0.69 -9.09 -8.47
CA LEU A 100 1.80 -8.38 -9.12
C LEU A 100 1.38 -7.90 -10.52
N ARG A 101 0.68 -8.73 -11.29
CA ARG A 101 0.16 -8.32 -12.60
C ARG A 101 -0.89 -7.21 -12.49
N ALA A 102 -1.67 -7.20 -11.41
CA ALA A 102 -2.64 -6.14 -11.17
C ALA A 102 -1.98 -4.81 -10.80
N GLY A 103 -0.68 -4.80 -10.52
CA GLY A 103 0.07 -3.58 -10.32
C GLY A 103 0.65 -3.38 -8.92
N ALA A 104 0.67 -4.42 -8.07
CA ALA A 104 1.37 -4.34 -6.79
C ALA A 104 2.87 -4.20 -7.04
N ASN A 105 3.54 -3.34 -6.27
CA ASN A 105 4.98 -3.19 -6.37
C ASN A 105 5.69 -4.41 -5.80
N ASP A 106 5.16 -4.95 -4.71
CA ASP A 106 5.69 -6.15 -4.08
C ASP A 106 4.65 -6.73 -3.13
N LEU A 107 4.93 -7.93 -2.63
CA LEU A 107 4.11 -8.62 -1.65
C LEU A 107 4.88 -8.74 -0.34
N VAL A 108 4.14 -8.73 0.77
CA VAL A 108 4.69 -9.00 2.10
C VAL A 108 3.92 -10.21 2.64
N GLU A 109 4.60 -11.31 2.84
CA GLU A 109 3.98 -12.53 3.32
C GLU A 109 3.72 -12.47 4.82
N LYS A 110 2.61 -13.06 5.24
CA LYS A 110 2.27 -13.22 6.65
C LYS A 110 2.78 -14.56 7.16
N PRO A 111 3.27 -14.66 8.40
CA PRO A 111 3.36 -13.61 9.42
C PRO A 111 4.40 -12.55 9.07
N ILE A 112 4.11 -11.30 9.46
CA ILE A 112 4.98 -10.16 9.14
C ILE A 112 6.29 -10.26 9.92
N GLU A 113 7.41 -10.17 9.20
CA GLU A 113 8.74 -10.10 9.77
C GLU A 113 9.26 -8.69 9.61
N GLU A 114 9.61 -8.05 10.72
CA GLU A 114 9.93 -6.62 10.76
C GLU A 114 11.00 -6.21 9.76
N LYS A 115 12.12 -6.91 9.75
CA LYS A 115 13.25 -6.55 8.88
C LYS A 115 12.89 -6.62 7.41
N LEU A 116 12.18 -7.66 7.00
CA LEU A 116 11.76 -7.82 5.60
C LEU A 116 10.74 -6.77 5.20
N LEU A 117 9.76 -6.50 6.06
CA LEU A 117 8.77 -5.46 5.83
C LEU A 117 9.46 -4.11 5.61
N MET A 118 10.36 -3.72 6.50
CA MET A 118 11.04 -2.44 6.41
C MET A 118 11.96 -2.36 5.19
N THR A 119 12.65 -3.44 4.85
CA THR A 119 13.50 -3.49 3.66
C THR A 119 12.67 -3.22 2.40
N LYS A 120 11.52 -3.88 2.28
CA LYS A 120 10.64 -3.70 1.12
C LYS A 120 10.04 -2.31 1.05
N LEU A 121 9.55 -1.78 2.18
CA LEU A 121 8.96 -0.44 2.23
C LEU A 121 9.98 0.65 1.89
N LEU A 122 11.14 0.62 2.53
CA LEU A 122 12.16 1.65 2.33
C LEU A 122 12.73 1.61 0.91
N PHE A 123 12.86 0.41 0.33
CA PHE A 123 13.29 0.27 -1.05
C PHE A 123 12.29 0.95 -2.00
N GLN A 124 11.01 0.68 -1.86
CA GLN A 124 9.99 1.27 -2.72
C GLN A 124 9.90 2.79 -2.56
N LEU A 125 10.00 3.28 -1.33
CA LEU A 125 10.01 4.73 -1.08
C LEU A 125 11.22 5.40 -1.73
N ARG A 126 12.39 4.78 -1.67
CA ARG A 126 13.59 5.32 -2.28
C ARG A 126 13.48 5.35 -3.81
N VAL A 127 13.00 4.26 -4.41
CA VAL A 127 12.80 4.20 -5.87
C VAL A 127 11.81 5.26 -6.33
N SER A 128 10.67 5.37 -5.65
CA SER A 128 9.63 6.34 -5.98
C SER A 128 10.15 7.77 -5.86
N GLN A 129 10.88 8.09 -4.79
CA GLN A 129 11.47 9.40 -4.60
C GLN A 129 12.47 9.73 -5.71
N HIS A 130 13.32 8.78 -6.06
CA HIS A 130 14.30 8.95 -7.13
C HIS A 130 13.64 9.26 -8.47
N LEU A 131 12.58 8.50 -8.81
CA LEU A 131 11.84 8.72 -10.05
C LEU A 131 11.15 10.10 -10.08
N ARG A 132 10.60 10.54 -8.95
CA ARG A 132 9.98 11.86 -8.84
C ARG A 132 11.00 12.98 -9.01
N GLU A 133 12.18 12.85 -8.41
CA GLU A 133 13.27 13.82 -8.54
C GLU A 133 13.76 13.95 -9.97
N ARG A 134 13.69 12.87 -10.74
CA ARG A 134 14.05 12.85 -12.16
C ARG A 134 12.89 13.22 -13.09
N GLY A 135 11.69 13.43 -12.55
CA GLY A 135 10.50 13.71 -13.34
C GLY A 135 9.98 12.50 -14.12
N GLU A 136 10.36 11.28 -13.73
CA GLU A 136 10.01 10.05 -14.45
C GLU A 136 8.78 9.34 -13.89
N ALA A 137 8.31 9.71 -12.70
CA ALA A 137 7.10 9.16 -12.10
C ALA A 137 5.87 9.90 -12.60
N ALA A 138 4.91 9.16 -13.13
CA ALA A 138 3.66 9.73 -13.62
C ALA A 138 2.53 9.60 -12.60
#